data_c64c2d303e633af76556d7147c9f359c
#
_entry.id   c64c2d303e633af76556d7147c9f359c
#
_cell.length_a   1.000
_cell.length_b   1.000
_cell.length_c   1.000
_cell.angle_alpha   90.00
_cell.angle_beta   90.00
_cell.angle_gamma   90.00
#
_symmetry.space_group_name_H-M   'P 1'
#
loop_
_entity.id
_entity.type
_entity.pdbx_description
1 polymer ?
#
loop_
_entity_poly.entity_id
_entity_poly.type
_entity_poly.pdbx_seq_one_letter_code
_entity_poly.pdbx_strand_id
1 'polypeptide(L)'
;LSDVLKLCKEDIKNKNFFLYSGDDFSSLEFLKNGGHGTISVTSNVVPEIISEICQLIKSDFSKAREMDEKLTNLNQCLFCESNPIPVKWALHKMGLIKKGIRLPLVELNDSFKRPLEECLKNLDLLNDQHN
;
A
#
# COMPACT_ATOMS: atom_id res chain seq x y z
N LEU A 1 6.42 -2.56 -16.78
CA LEU A 1 6.76 -1.40 -15.96
C LEU A 1 7.95 -0.63 -16.54
N SER A 2 9.10 -1.29 -16.72
CA SER A 2 10.30 -0.69 -17.31
C SER A 2 10.07 -0.10 -18.71
N ASP A 3 9.20 -0.72 -19.51
CA ASP A 3 8.93 -0.27 -20.87
C ASP A 3 8.08 1.00 -20.92
N VAL A 4 7.11 1.13 -20.00
CA VAL A 4 6.33 2.38 -19.86
C VAL A 4 7.24 3.54 -19.47
N LEU A 5 8.15 3.33 -18.52
CA LEU A 5 9.12 4.34 -18.09
C LEU A 5 10.07 4.72 -19.24
N LYS A 6 10.48 3.77 -20.09
CA LYS A 6 11.31 4.06 -21.28
C LYS A 6 10.55 4.85 -22.33
N LEU A 7 9.30 4.45 -22.63
CA LEU A 7 8.46 5.14 -23.62
C LEU A 7 8.16 6.59 -23.23
N CYS A 8 7.93 6.84 -21.93
CA CYS A 8 7.59 8.18 -21.44
C CYS A 8 8.82 9.01 -21.05
N LYS A 9 10.04 8.55 -21.30
CA LYS A 9 11.28 9.18 -20.81
C LYS A 9 11.45 10.64 -21.25
N GLU A 10 11.10 10.97 -22.48
CA GLU A 10 11.21 12.33 -23.01
C GLU A 10 10.12 13.25 -22.41
N ASP A 11 8.90 12.74 -22.25
CA ASP A 11 7.78 13.50 -21.66
C ASP A 11 8.03 13.79 -20.19
N ILE A 12 8.63 12.83 -19.47
CA ILE A 12 9.05 12.97 -18.07
C ILE A 12 10.12 14.06 -17.94
N LYS A 13 11.12 14.07 -18.81
CA LYS A 13 12.19 15.08 -18.81
C LYS A 13 11.65 16.50 -19.03
N ASN A 14 10.63 16.64 -19.85
CA ASN A 14 9.99 17.94 -20.15
C ASN A 14 9.11 18.45 -19.01
N LYS A 15 8.98 17.69 -17.89
CA LYS A 15 8.19 18.03 -16.69
C LYS A 15 6.69 18.29 -16.95
N ASN A 16 6.17 17.87 -18.09
CA ASN A 16 4.78 18.04 -18.47
C ASN A 16 3.94 16.78 -18.23
N PHE A 17 4.59 15.70 -17.77
CA PHE A 17 3.95 14.42 -17.59
C PHE A 17 4.45 13.73 -16.31
N PHE A 18 3.53 13.30 -15.45
CA PHE A 18 3.83 12.63 -14.21
C PHE A 18 3.32 11.19 -14.27
N LEU A 19 4.17 10.24 -13.87
CA LEU A 19 3.84 8.84 -13.81
C LEU A 19 3.66 8.39 -12.35
N TYR A 20 2.54 7.77 -12.06
CA TYR A 20 2.21 7.20 -10.75
C TYR A 20 1.95 5.70 -10.88
N SER A 21 2.46 4.92 -9.93
CA SER A 21 2.09 3.51 -9.79
C SER A 21 0.75 3.38 -9.09
N GLY A 22 -0.12 2.50 -9.55
CA GLY A 22 -1.34 2.08 -8.86
C GLY A 22 -1.22 0.70 -8.23
N ASP A 23 -0.01 0.13 -8.14
CA ASP A 23 0.24 -1.21 -7.65
C ASP A 23 1.27 -1.21 -6.53
N ASP A 24 0.86 -1.65 -5.33
CA ASP A 24 1.71 -1.65 -4.14
C ASP A 24 2.89 -2.61 -4.24
N PHE A 25 2.74 -3.75 -4.95
CA PHE A 25 3.80 -4.75 -5.07
C PHE A 25 4.99 -4.31 -5.92
N SER A 26 4.78 -3.42 -6.86
CA SER A 26 5.83 -2.97 -7.79
C SER A 26 6.19 -1.48 -7.61
N SER A 27 5.58 -0.80 -6.66
CA SER A 27 5.74 0.64 -6.47
C SER A 27 7.18 1.05 -6.14
N LEU A 28 7.89 0.28 -5.31
CA LEU A 28 9.28 0.55 -4.96
C LEU A 28 10.20 0.57 -6.18
N GLU A 29 10.15 -0.47 -7.01
CA GLU A 29 10.95 -0.56 -8.24
C GLU A 29 10.51 0.48 -9.28
N PHE A 30 9.23 0.80 -9.34
CA PHE A 30 8.73 1.86 -10.21
C PHE A 30 9.30 3.23 -9.81
N LEU A 31 9.27 3.58 -8.54
CA LEU A 31 9.82 4.82 -8.01
C LEU A 31 11.34 4.90 -8.22
N LYS A 32 12.08 3.80 -7.96
CA LYS A 32 13.52 3.70 -8.22
C LYS A 32 13.89 3.99 -9.67
N ASN A 33 13.05 3.57 -10.61
CA ASN A 33 13.28 3.76 -12.05
C ASN A 33 12.75 5.10 -12.59
N GLY A 34 12.41 6.05 -11.71
CA GLY A 34 12.04 7.41 -12.10
C GLY A 34 10.54 7.71 -12.12
N GLY A 35 9.71 6.83 -11.55
CA GLY A 35 8.32 7.13 -11.25
C GLY A 35 8.19 8.30 -10.27
N HIS A 36 7.09 9.04 -10.33
CA HIS A 36 6.90 10.27 -9.55
C HIS A 36 6.21 10.03 -8.22
N GLY A 37 5.44 8.95 -8.09
CA GLY A 37 4.70 8.63 -6.88
C GLY A 37 3.90 7.34 -7.00
N THR A 38 3.14 7.05 -5.95
CA THR A 38 2.23 5.91 -5.91
C THR A 38 0.84 6.33 -5.45
N ILE A 39 -0.18 5.65 -5.97
CA ILE A 39 -1.57 5.71 -5.50
C ILE A 39 -1.84 4.34 -4.87
N SER A 40 -1.52 4.23 -3.61
CA SER A 40 -1.39 2.99 -2.86
C SER A 40 -2.65 2.65 -2.07
N VAL A 41 -3.04 1.38 -2.05
CA VAL A 41 -4.06 0.84 -1.13
C VAL A 41 -3.47 0.77 0.29
N THR A 42 -2.25 0.29 0.41
CA THR A 42 -1.52 0.11 1.67
C THR A 42 -1.31 1.42 2.41
N SER A 43 -1.17 2.54 1.69
CA SER A 43 -1.05 3.87 2.30
C SER A 43 -2.27 4.32 3.12
N ASN A 44 -3.44 3.69 2.94
CA ASN A 44 -4.59 3.94 3.82
C ASN A 44 -4.40 3.34 5.22
N VAL A 45 -3.62 2.28 5.34
CA VAL A 45 -3.36 1.55 6.59
C VAL A 45 -2.10 2.06 7.29
N VAL A 46 -1.03 2.28 6.51
CA VAL A 46 0.29 2.71 7.00
C VAL A 46 0.82 3.91 6.21
N PRO A 47 0.15 5.07 6.27
CA PRO A 47 0.50 6.24 5.46
C PRO A 47 1.91 6.77 5.75
N GLU A 48 2.32 6.74 7.01
CA GLU A 48 3.65 7.22 7.44
C GLU A 48 4.77 6.39 6.82
N ILE A 49 4.64 5.05 6.84
CA ILE A 49 5.64 4.14 6.28
C ILE A 49 5.75 4.33 4.76
N ILE A 50 4.63 4.39 4.05
CA ILE A 50 4.63 4.62 2.59
C ILE A 50 5.23 5.99 2.25
N SER A 51 4.90 7.02 3.02
CA SER A 51 5.50 8.36 2.84
C SER A 51 7.02 8.34 3.04
N GLU A 52 7.51 7.68 4.09
CA GLU A 52 8.95 7.55 4.37
C GLU A 52 9.66 6.78 3.25
N ILE A 53 9.08 5.66 2.78
CA ILE A 53 9.62 4.91 1.64
C ILE A 53 9.78 5.83 0.42
N CYS A 54 8.75 6.60 0.06
CA CYS A 54 8.80 7.53 -1.07
C CYS A 54 9.91 8.58 -0.93
N GLN A 55 10.16 9.08 0.28
CA GLN A 55 11.22 10.06 0.55
C GLN A 55 12.62 9.44 0.44
N LEU A 56 12.78 8.20 0.89
CA LEU A 56 14.06 7.49 0.92
C LEU A 56 14.51 6.97 -0.46
N ILE A 57 13.64 6.88 -1.44
CA ILE A 57 13.96 6.32 -2.76
C ILE A 57 15.25 6.91 -3.38
N LYS A 58 15.48 8.21 -3.20
CA LYS A 58 16.64 8.91 -3.79
C LYS A 58 17.81 9.05 -2.84
N SER A 59 17.58 9.01 -1.54
CA SER A 59 18.61 9.26 -0.51
C SER A 59 19.17 7.97 0.09
N ASP A 60 18.30 6.98 0.36
CA ASP A 60 18.68 5.70 0.95
C ASP A 60 17.77 4.57 0.47
N PHE A 61 18.03 4.09 -0.74
CA PHE A 61 17.24 3.02 -1.33
C PHE A 61 17.31 1.71 -0.56
N SER A 62 18.42 1.43 0.15
CA SER A 62 18.55 0.21 0.95
C SER A 62 17.55 0.22 2.11
N LYS A 63 17.45 1.34 2.81
CA LYS A 63 16.46 1.53 3.90
C LYS A 63 15.02 1.50 3.36
N ALA A 64 14.77 2.17 2.22
CA ALA A 64 13.45 2.12 1.58
C ALA A 64 13.02 0.68 1.27
N ARG A 65 13.92 -0.13 0.74
CA ARG A 65 13.67 -1.55 0.44
C ARG A 65 13.38 -2.36 1.71
N GLU A 66 14.17 -2.20 2.76
CA GLU A 66 13.95 -2.88 4.03
C GLU A 66 12.56 -2.58 4.61
N MET A 67 12.12 -1.33 4.50
CA MET A 67 10.79 -0.92 4.95
C MET A 67 9.68 -1.52 4.08
N ASP A 68 9.85 -1.54 2.77
CA ASP A 68 8.90 -2.12 1.81
C ASP A 68 8.75 -3.64 2.02
N GLU A 69 9.85 -4.35 2.26
CA GLU A 69 9.85 -5.78 2.55
C GLU A 69 9.01 -6.12 3.79
N LYS A 70 8.99 -5.27 4.82
CA LYS A 70 8.14 -5.42 6.00
C LYS A 70 6.65 -5.32 5.69
N LEU A 71 6.28 -4.66 4.60
CA LEU A 71 4.89 -4.51 4.16
C LEU A 71 4.40 -5.66 3.27
N THR A 72 5.27 -6.57 2.85
CA THR A 72 4.93 -7.65 1.89
C THR A 72 3.70 -8.45 2.34
N ASN A 73 3.65 -8.88 3.60
CA ASN A 73 2.53 -9.64 4.13
C ASN A 73 1.24 -8.80 4.20
N LEU A 74 1.35 -7.53 4.60
CA LEU A 74 0.21 -6.62 4.61
C LEU A 74 -0.33 -6.42 3.19
N ASN A 75 0.53 -6.18 2.22
CA ASN A 75 0.14 -6.06 0.81
C ASN A 75 -0.61 -7.29 0.33
N GLN A 76 -0.11 -8.51 0.61
CA GLN A 76 -0.78 -9.76 0.26
C GLN A 76 -2.18 -9.85 0.88
N CYS A 77 -2.31 -9.50 2.16
CA CYS A 77 -3.58 -9.53 2.86
C CYS A 77 -4.57 -8.47 2.34
N LEU A 78 -4.09 -7.27 1.97
CA LEU A 78 -4.94 -6.20 1.44
C LEU A 78 -5.45 -6.46 0.02
N PHE A 79 -4.86 -7.41 -0.70
CA PHE A 79 -5.26 -7.83 -2.05
C PHE A 79 -5.81 -9.27 -2.10
N CYS A 80 -6.16 -9.87 -0.95
CA CYS A 80 -6.74 -11.23 -0.89
C CYS A 80 -8.15 -11.32 -1.49
N GLU A 81 -8.87 -10.20 -1.55
CA GLU A 81 -10.15 -10.02 -2.24
C GLU A 81 -10.16 -8.70 -3.01
N SER A 82 -11.24 -8.45 -3.74
CA SER A 82 -11.41 -7.22 -4.51
C SER A 82 -11.26 -5.97 -3.65
N ASN A 83 -10.40 -5.05 -4.05
CA ASN A 83 -10.30 -3.73 -3.43
C ASN A 83 -11.65 -2.97 -3.61
N PRO A 84 -12.18 -2.30 -2.60
CA PRO A 84 -11.58 -1.97 -1.30
C PRO A 84 -12.04 -2.86 -0.11
N ILE A 85 -12.43 -4.11 -0.33
CA ILE A 85 -12.99 -4.97 0.73
C ILE A 85 -11.99 -5.16 1.89
N PRO A 86 -10.75 -5.66 1.65
CA PRO A 86 -9.79 -5.91 2.73
C PRO A 86 -9.34 -4.63 3.44
N VAL A 87 -9.03 -3.57 2.69
CA VAL A 87 -8.56 -2.31 3.28
C VAL A 87 -9.63 -1.65 4.15
N LYS A 88 -10.90 -1.70 3.75
CA LYS A 88 -12.00 -1.18 4.59
C LYS A 88 -12.19 -1.99 5.85
N TRP A 89 -12.03 -3.30 5.78
CA TRP A 89 -12.07 -4.14 6.97
C TRP A 89 -10.90 -3.83 7.92
N ALA A 90 -9.69 -3.66 7.39
CA ALA A 90 -8.51 -3.27 8.18
C ALA A 90 -8.74 -1.94 8.90
N LEU A 91 -9.16 -0.90 8.19
CA LEU A 91 -9.44 0.42 8.76
C LEU A 91 -10.56 0.37 9.84
N HIS A 92 -11.57 -0.48 9.64
CA HIS A 92 -12.60 -0.69 10.66
C HIS A 92 -12.01 -1.34 11.92
N LYS A 93 -11.16 -2.36 11.77
CA LYS A 93 -10.48 -3.01 12.90
C LYS A 93 -9.54 -2.07 13.66
N MET A 94 -8.90 -1.15 12.96
CA MET A 94 -8.09 -0.07 13.55
C MET A 94 -8.94 1.02 14.24
N GLY A 95 -10.27 0.94 14.14
CA GLY A 95 -11.17 1.95 14.72
C GLY A 95 -11.27 3.28 13.94
N LEU A 96 -10.67 3.35 12.76
CA LEU A 96 -10.60 4.57 11.95
C LEU A 96 -11.89 4.85 11.16
N ILE A 97 -12.65 3.80 10.81
CA ILE A 97 -13.93 3.92 10.12
C ILE A 97 -15.00 3.02 10.74
N LYS A 98 -16.27 3.36 10.51
CA LYS A 98 -17.40 2.51 10.89
C LYS A 98 -17.44 1.26 10.02
N LYS A 99 -18.01 0.16 10.57
CA LYS A 99 -18.31 -1.06 9.83
C LYS A 99 -19.25 -0.76 8.67
N GLY A 100 -19.01 -1.42 7.55
CA GLY A 100 -19.87 -1.40 6.37
C GLY A 100 -19.14 -1.18 5.06
N ILE A 101 -19.75 -1.72 4.03
CA ILE A 101 -19.31 -1.56 2.64
C ILE A 101 -20.55 -1.42 1.75
N ARG A 102 -20.43 -0.65 0.69
CA ARG A 102 -21.58 -0.36 -0.21
C ARG A 102 -21.72 -1.47 -1.24
N LEU A 103 -22.98 -1.90 -1.49
CA LEU A 103 -23.29 -2.83 -2.58
C LEU A 103 -22.80 -2.29 -3.94
N PRO A 104 -22.37 -3.15 -4.86
CA PRO A 104 -22.48 -4.62 -4.86
C PRO A 104 -21.39 -5.35 -4.08
N LEU A 105 -20.47 -4.63 -3.45
CA LEU A 105 -19.44 -5.24 -2.62
C LEU A 105 -20.03 -5.76 -1.31
N VAL A 106 -19.41 -6.82 -0.77
CA VAL A 106 -19.79 -7.46 0.48
C VAL A 106 -18.67 -7.35 1.52
N GLU A 107 -18.95 -7.73 2.76
CA GLU A 107 -17.91 -7.77 3.80
C GLU A 107 -16.83 -8.81 3.47
N LEU A 108 -15.61 -8.57 3.99
CA LEU A 108 -14.48 -9.49 3.87
C LEU A 108 -14.87 -10.90 4.34
N ASN A 109 -14.50 -11.92 3.56
CA ASN A 109 -14.74 -13.31 3.90
C ASN A 109 -14.03 -13.68 5.21
N ASP A 110 -14.68 -14.47 6.04
CA ASP A 110 -14.18 -14.83 7.38
C ASP A 110 -12.81 -15.52 7.36
N SER A 111 -12.51 -16.27 6.28
CA SER A 111 -11.23 -16.94 6.10
C SER A 111 -10.03 -15.98 6.02
N PHE A 112 -10.24 -14.75 5.59
CA PHE A 112 -9.19 -13.73 5.46
C PHE A 112 -9.08 -12.79 6.66
N LYS A 113 -10.10 -12.76 7.54
CA LYS A 113 -10.13 -11.84 8.69
C LYS A 113 -8.96 -12.08 9.65
N ARG A 114 -8.73 -13.33 10.03
CA ARG A 114 -7.64 -13.68 10.96
C ARG A 114 -6.25 -13.38 10.39
N PRO A 115 -5.89 -13.81 9.17
CA PRO A 115 -4.61 -13.46 8.57
C PRO A 115 -4.35 -11.95 8.50
N LEU A 116 -5.36 -11.17 8.10
CA LEU A 116 -5.22 -9.71 8.02
C LEU A 116 -5.10 -9.07 9.41
N GLU A 117 -5.83 -9.58 10.42
CA GLU A 117 -5.69 -9.12 11.81
C GLU A 117 -4.29 -9.40 12.38
N GLU A 118 -3.71 -10.55 12.07
CA GLU A 118 -2.34 -10.90 12.46
C GLU A 118 -1.31 -9.95 11.79
N CYS A 119 -1.51 -9.62 10.52
CA CYS A 119 -0.67 -8.61 9.84
C CYS A 119 -0.73 -7.24 10.53
N LEU A 120 -1.93 -6.79 10.91
CA LEU A 120 -2.10 -5.50 11.61
C LEU A 120 -1.44 -5.51 13.00
N LYS A 121 -1.54 -6.62 13.74
CA LYS A 121 -0.86 -6.79 15.05
C LYS A 121 0.66 -6.75 14.92
N ASN A 122 1.21 -7.43 13.93
CA ASN A 122 2.66 -7.48 13.69
C ASN A 122 3.26 -6.11 13.33
N LEU A 123 2.43 -5.17 12.92
CA LEU A 123 2.80 -3.78 12.62
C LEU A 123 2.39 -2.80 13.74
N ASP A 124 1.97 -3.31 14.91
CA ASP A 124 1.49 -2.51 16.06
C ASP A 124 0.35 -1.55 15.73
N LEU A 125 -0.50 -1.90 14.75
CA LEU A 125 -1.58 -1.05 14.26
C LEU A 125 -2.91 -1.28 14.99
N LEU A 126 -3.00 -2.31 15.81
CA LEU A 126 -4.18 -2.56 16.65
C LEU A 126 -3.82 -2.19 18.09
N ASN A 127 -4.52 -1.21 18.64
CA ASN A 127 -4.47 -0.95 20.07
C ASN A 127 -4.92 -2.22 20.80
N ASP A 128 -4.10 -2.72 21.71
CA ASP A 128 -4.53 -3.69 22.69
C ASP A 128 -5.64 -3.03 23.53
N GLN A 129 -6.87 -3.18 23.08
CA GLN A 129 -8.02 -2.87 23.92
C GLN A 129 -8.00 -3.95 25.02
N HIS A 130 -7.35 -3.62 26.12
CA HIS A 130 -7.55 -4.35 27.36
C HIS A 130 -9.03 -4.25 27.67
N ASN A 131 -9.69 -5.43 27.70
CA ASN A 131 -11.01 -5.62 28.27
C ASN A 131 -11.09 -5.08 29.70
#